data_2d4c1979027a5c809dc12976c80512c7
#
_entry.id   2d4c1979027a5c809dc12976c80512c7
#
_cell.length_a   1.000
_cell.length_b   1.000
_cell.length_c   1.000
_cell.angle_alpha   90.00
_cell.angle_beta   90.00
_cell.angle_gamma   90.00
#
_symmetry.space_group_name_H-M   'P 1'
#
loop_
_entity.id
_entity.type
_entity.pdbx_description
1 polymer ?
#
loop_
_entity_poly.entity_id
_entity_poly.type
_entity_poly.pdbx_seq_one_letter_code
_entity_poly.pdbx_strand_id
1 'polypeptide(L)'
;YADETVGGSAVPMGDHWTYTFEAAIPEDAEGSFTVSMEGRIEVEVDYGNETDTERDYAENPMMAFAVTDTEAVERRMVVDDAKCESCHVNLRLHGSNRHDVTYCSTCHAANTVDIADVPESVHMKWMIHKIHRGAELENGYIVVRSRGTYDFSNIHYTGDLRNCDACHVNNSQQLPLADNLLP
;
A
#
# COMPACT_ATOMS: atom_id res chain seq x y z
N TYR A 1 -5.04 -8.27 9.43
CA TYR A 1 -5.15 -8.03 7.99
C TYR A 1 -5.79 -9.24 7.31
N ALA A 2 -6.85 -9.03 6.57
CA ALA A 2 -7.46 -10.02 5.70
C ALA A 2 -7.49 -9.46 4.28
N ASP A 3 -7.10 -10.28 3.31
CA ASP A 3 -7.13 -9.99 1.88
C ASP A 3 -8.04 -11.03 1.22
N GLU A 4 -9.14 -10.56 0.67
CA GLU A 4 -10.14 -11.41 0.05
C GLU A 4 -10.40 -10.98 -1.39
N THR A 5 -10.44 -11.93 -2.29
CA THR A 5 -10.80 -11.68 -3.69
C THR A 5 -12.31 -11.72 -3.85
N VAL A 6 -12.89 -10.64 -4.30
CA VAL A 6 -14.31 -10.55 -4.63
C VAL A 6 -14.58 -11.33 -5.92
N GLY A 7 -14.84 -12.64 -5.74
CA GLY A 7 -15.16 -13.54 -6.85
C GLY A 7 -16.54 -14.06 -6.74
N GLY A 8 -17.61 -13.76 -6.93
CA GLY A 8 -18.94 -14.37 -6.78
C GLY A 8 -19.57 -14.22 -5.40
N SER A 9 -18.85 -13.61 -4.45
CA SER A 9 -19.38 -13.33 -3.12
C SER A 9 -20.07 -11.96 -3.02
N ALA A 10 -19.92 -11.10 -4.02
CA ALA A 10 -20.60 -9.82 -4.09
C ALA A 10 -22.03 -10.01 -4.59
N VAL A 11 -23.00 -9.47 -3.89
CA VAL A 11 -24.44 -9.56 -4.21
C VAL A 11 -24.97 -8.21 -4.66
N PRO A 12 -25.58 -8.10 -5.86
CA PRO A 12 -26.19 -6.85 -6.30
C PRO A 12 -27.45 -6.53 -5.48
N MET A 13 -27.57 -5.29 -5.04
CA MET A 13 -28.68 -4.78 -4.22
C MET A 13 -29.29 -3.52 -4.86
N GLY A 14 -29.66 -3.61 -6.12
CA GLY A 14 -30.21 -2.47 -6.88
C GLY A 14 -29.11 -1.57 -7.45
N ASP A 15 -28.85 -0.45 -6.80
CA ASP A 15 -27.87 0.57 -7.23
C ASP A 15 -26.47 0.40 -6.61
N HIS A 16 -26.30 -0.62 -5.76
CA HIS A 16 -25.03 -0.93 -5.11
C HIS A 16 -24.79 -2.43 -5.00
N TRP A 17 -23.60 -2.82 -4.57
CA TRP A 17 -23.20 -4.19 -4.30
C TRP A 17 -22.91 -4.36 -2.81
N THR A 18 -23.33 -5.49 -2.25
CA THR A 18 -22.96 -5.87 -0.89
C THR A 18 -21.94 -7.00 -0.95
N TYR A 19 -20.87 -6.85 -0.20
CA TYR A 19 -19.86 -7.87 -0.01
C TYR A 19 -19.75 -8.22 1.47
N THR A 20 -19.80 -9.50 1.79
CA THR A 20 -19.59 -9.99 3.16
C THR A 20 -18.24 -10.67 3.22
N PHE A 21 -17.35 -10.16 4.08
CA PHE A 21 -16.05 -10.75 4.29
C PHE A 21 -16.18 -12.14 4.94
N GLU A 22 -15.36 -13.09 4.50
CA GLU A 22 -15.23 -14.41 5.13
C GLU A 22 -14.49 -14.30 6.46
N ALA A 23 -13.47 -13.42 6.51
CA ALA A 23 -12.75 -13.12 7.73
C ALA A 23 -13.58 -12.20 8.62
N ALA A 24 -14.08 -12.73 9.72
CA ALA A 24 -14.75 -11.92 10.73
C ALA A 24 -13.77 -10.99 11.43
N ILE A 25 -14.27 -9.84 11.88
CA ILE A 25 -13.53 -8.98 12.81
C ILE A 25 -13.30 -9.77 14.10
N PRO A 26 -12.06 -9.86 14.64
CA PRO A 26 -11.78 -10.53 15.90
C PRO A 26 -12.68 -10.01 17.04
N GLU A 27 -13.13 -10.89 17.93
CA GLU A 27 -13.99 -10.52 19.06
C GLU A 27 -13.34 -9.52 20.04
N ASP A 28 -12.01 -9.53 20.10
CA ASP A 28 -11.18 -8.65 20.91
C ASP A 28 -10.64 -7.44 20.14
N ALA A 29 -11.14 -7.19 18.95
CA ALA A 29 -10.73 -6.04 18.16
C ALA A 29 -11.17 -4.71 18.81
N GLU A 30 -10.25 -3.78 18.92
CA GLU A 30 -10.48 -2.46 19.50
C GLU A 30 -10.06 -1.36 18.53
N GLY A 31 -10.69 -0.18 18.68
CA GLY A 31 -10.36 1.01 17.90
C GLY A 31 -11.10 1.12 16.58
N SER A 32 -10.46 1.73 15.60
CA SER A 32 -10.95 1.91 14.24
C SER A 32 -10.14 1.07 13.25
N PHE A 33 -10.81 0.62 12.20
CA PHE A 33 -10.23 -0.19 11.14
C PHE A 33 -10.46 0.50 9.78
N THR A 34 -9.73 0.05 8.79
CA THR A 34 -9.88 0.52 7.41
C THR A 34 -10.26 -0.66 6.51
N VAL A 35 -11.30 -0.48 5.74
CA VAL A 35 -11.61 -1.33 4.58
C VAL A 35 -11.12 -0.64 3.32
N SER A 36 -10.56 -1.41 2.41
CA SER A 36 -10.04 -0.89 1.14
C SER A 36 -10.36 -1.87 0.01
N MET A 37 -10.38 -1.34 -1.21
CA MET A 37 -10.68 -2.14 -2.38
C MET A 37 -9.74 -1.77 -3.54
N GLU A 38 -9.40 -2.75 -4.36
CA GLU A 38 -8.76 -2.55 -5.65
C GLU A 38 -9.60 -3.23 -6.73
N GLY A 39 -9.51 -2.73 -7.95
CA GLY A 39 -10.24 -3.30 -9.06
C GLY A 39 -9.69 -2.84 -10.40
N ARG A 40 -10.05 -3.60 -11.43
CA ARG A 40 -9.75 -3.27 -12.82
C ARG A 40 -10.81 -3.85 -13.73
N ILE A 41 -10.94 -3.26 -14.90
CA ILE A 41 -11.67 -3.82 -16.01
C ILE A 41 -10.73 -4.00 -17.20
N GLU A 42 -11.05 -4.90 -18.08
CA GLU A 42 -10.39 -5.02 -19.38
C GLU A 42 -11.24 -4.30 -20.42
N VAL A 43 -10.58 -3.41 -21.18
CA VAL A 43 -11.19 -2.60 -22.22
C VAL A 43 -10.49 -2.88 -23.56
N GLU A 44 -11.27 -3.04 -24.62
CA GLU A 44 -10.71 -3.11 -25.96
C GLU A 44 -10.43 -1.69 -26.48
N VAL A 45 -9.19 -1.45 -26.87
CA VAL A 45 -8.73 -0.16 -27.43
C VAL A 45 -8.34 -0.38 -28.88
N ASP A 46 -9.00 0.39 -29.77
CA ASP A 46 -8.69 0.40 -31.21
C ASP A 46 -7.63 1.46 -31.48
N TYR A 47 -6.43 1.03 -31.85
CA TYR A 47 -5.32 1.89 -32.24
C TYR A 47 -5.33 2.23 -33.75
N GLY A 48 -6.41 1.90 -34.46
CA GLY A 48 -6.63 2.21 -35.87
C GLY A 48 -6.07 1.18 -36.85
N ASN A 49 -5.03 0.46 -36.48
CA ASN A 49 -4.42 -0.64 -37.27
C ASN A 49 -4.40 -1.97 -36.53
N GLU A 50 -4.69 -1.94 -35.22
CA GLU A 50 -4.83 -3.12 -34.38
C GLU A 50 -5.76 -2.80 -33.19
N THR A 51 -6.38 -3.81 -32.65
CA THR A 51 -7.17 -3.73 -31.41
C THR A 51 -6.42 -4.52 -30.35
N ASP A 52 -6.19 -3.94 -29.17
CA ASP A 52 -5.56 -4.61 -28.05
C ASP A 52 -6.43 -4.49 -26.80
N THR A 53 -6.24 -5.42 -25.87
CA THR A 53 -6.94 -5.42 -24.59
C THR A 53 -6.08 -4.73 -23.55
N GLU A 54 -6.51 -3.56 -23.14
CA GLU A 54 -5.88 -2.78 -22.09
C GLU A 54 -6.59 -2.97 -20.75
N ARG A 55 -5.86 -2.69 -19.68
CA ARG A 55 -6.41 -2.73 -18.33
C ARG A 55 -6.64 -1.33 -17.81
N ASP A 56 -7.89 -1.03 -17.52
CA ASP A 56 -8.28 0.20 -16.85
C ASP A 56 -8.46 -0.08 -15.35
N TYR A 57 -7.72 0.67 -14.52
CA TYR A 57 -7.61 0.46 -13.09
C TYR A 57 -8.45 1.47 -12.34
N ALA A 58 -9.25 0.98 -11.39
CA ALA A 58 -9.98 1.84 -10.48
C ALA A 58 -9.05 2.52 -9.47
N GLU A 59 -9.50 3.64 -8.94
CA GLU A 59 -8.93 4.21 -7.72
C GLU A 59 -8.93 3.16 -6.60
N ASN A 60 -8.06 3.34 -5.60
CA ASN A 60 -8.03 2.48 -4.42
C ASN A 60 -8.90 3.09 -3.29
N PRO A 61 -10.23 2.95 -3.32
CA PRO A 61 -11.08 3.55 -2.30
C PRO A 61 -10.83 2.91 -0.95
N MET A 62 -10.81 3.77 0.07
CA MET A 62 -10.63 3.39 1.46
C MET A 62 -11.70 4.04 2.32
N MET A 63 -12.12 3.33 3.36
CA MET A 63 -13.06 3.86 4.34
C MET A 63 -12.68 3.38 5.73
N ALA A 64 -12.54 4.31 6.66
CA ALA A 64 -12.40 3.98 8.07
C ALA A 64 -13.76 3.63 8.68
N PHE A 65 -13.79 2.69 9.59
CA PHE A 65 -14.97 2.36 10.39
C PHE A 65 -14.58 2.07 11.84
N ALA A 66 -15.43 2.46 12.77
CA ALA A 66 -15.24 2.24 14.19
C ALA A 66 -15.71 0.83 14.60
N VAL A 67 -14.92 0.16 15.43
CA VAL A 67 -15.31 -1.09 16.12
C VAL A 67 -15.68 -0.79 17.57
N THR A 68 -14.79 -0.15 18.32
CA THR A 68 -15.05 0.29 19.69
C THR A 68 -14.92 1.79 19.89
N ASP A 69 -14.34 2.51 18.94
CA ASP A 69 -14.29 3.97 18.98
C ASP A 69 -15.71 4.56 18.83
N THR A 70 -15.90 5.76 19.37
CA THR A 70 -17.17 6.49 19.26
C THR A 70 -17.44 6.94 17.83
N GLU A 71 -16.38 7.30 17.12
CA GLU A 71 -16.39 7.69 15.71
C GLU A 71 -15.20 7.03 15.01
N ALA A 72 -15.33 6.79 13.70
CA ALA A 72 -14.24 6.22 12.90
C ALA A 72 -13.05 7.17 12.86
N VAL A 73 -11.88 6.65 13.17
CA VAL A 73 -10.61 7.39 13.12
C VAL A 73 -9.82 6.94 11.91
N GLU A 74 -9.58 7.86 10.99
CA GLU A 74 -8.74 7.60 9.82
C GLU A 74 -7.27 7.44 10.23
N ARG A 75 -6.54 6.65 9.44
CA ARG A 75 -5.10 6.54 9.59
C ARG A 75 -4.45 7.90 9.32
N ARG A 76 -3.52 8.31 10.20
CA ARG A 76 -2.79 9.56 9.99
C ARG A 76 -2.02 9.55 8.67
N MET A 77 -2.06 10.64 7.94
CA MET A 77 -1.25 10.83 6.73
C MET A 77 0.22 11.09 7.13
N VAL A 78 1.11 10.23 6.70
CA VAL A 78 2.56 10.30 6.96
C VAL A 78 3.31 10.82 5.74
N VAL A 79 2.90 10.38 4.57
CA VAL A 79 3.43 10.75 3.26
C VAL A 79 2.26 11.04 2.32
N ASP A 80 2.53 11.71 1.21
CA ASP A 80 1.54 12.10 0.22
C ASP A 80 1.92 11.53 -1.14
N ASP A 81 0.94 11.01 -1.89
CA ASP A 81 1.14 10.47 -3.24
C ASP A 81 1.80 11.48 -4.17
N ALA A 82 1.37 12.75 -4.13
CA ALA A 82 1.95 13.80 -4.96
C ALA A 82 3.46 14.00 -4.76
N LYS A 83 3.97 13.74 -3.55
CA LYS A 83 5.41 13.78 -3.26
C LYS A 83 6.15 12.59 -3.86
N CYS A 84 5.56 11.41 -3.82
CA CYS A 84 6.11 10.22 -4.48
C CYS A 84 6.13 10.42 -6.00
N GLU A 85 5.04 10.91 -6.56
CA GLU A 85 4.85 11.13 -7.99
C GLU A 85 5.70 12.27 -8.56
N SER A 86 6.21 13.17 -7.71
CA SER A 86 7.17 14.17 -8.15
C SER A 86 8.45 13.57 -8.78
N CYS A 87 8.78 12.32 -8.42
CA CYS A 87 9.89 11.55 -9.00
C CYS A 87 9.38 10.34 -9.80
N HIS A 88 8.36 9.65 -9.31
CA HIS A 88 7.85 8.42 -9.93
C HIS A 88 6.83 8.66 -11.05
N VAL A 89 6.37 9.90 -11.23
CA VAL A 89 5.41 10.35 -12.25
C VAL A 89 4.04 9.68 -12.11
N ASN A 90 4.00 8.36 -12.02
CA ASN A 90 2.80 7.56 -11.84
C ASN A 90 3.20 6.28 -11.10
N LEU A 91 3.18 6.35 -9.76
CA LEU A 91 3.57 5.24 -8.91
C LEU A 91 2.47 4.19 -8.89
N ARG A 92 2.62 3.15 -9.71
CA ARG A 92 1.69 2.03 -9.79
C ARG A 92 2.45 0.71 -9.63
N LEU A 93 2.03 -0.09 -8.67
CA LEU A 93 2.69 -1.33 -8.29
C LEU A 93 1.71 -2.51 -8.31
N HIS A 94 2.23 -3.72 -8.12
CA HIS A 94 1.44 -4.96 -8.10
C HIS A 94 0.57 -5.14 -9.35
N GLY A 95 1.17 -4.97 -10.53
CA GLY A 95 0.47 -5.06 -11.81
C GLY A 95 -0.40 -3.85 -12.10
N SER A 96 -0.01 -2.70 -11.57
CA SER A 96 -0.65 -1.39 -11.69
C SER A 96 -1.98 -1.22 -10.96
N ASN A 97 -2.39 -2.18 -10.13
CA ASN A 97 -3.64 -2.09 -9.36
C ASN A 97 -3.54 -1.20 -8.13
N ARG A 98 -2.31 -0.93 -7.63
CA ARG A 98 -2.07 -0.27 -6.34
C ARG A 98 -1.21 0.96 -6.54
N HIS A 99 -1.77 2.11 -6.22
CA HIS A 99 -1.13 3.41 -6.49
C HIS A 99 -1.29 4.44 -5.36
N ASP A 100 -2.15 4.20 -4.38
CA ASP A 100 -2.32 5.08 -3.22
C ASP A 100 -1.41 4.62 -2.07
N VAL A 101 -0.60 5.52 -1.50
CA VAL A 101 0.35 5.18 -0.42
C VAL A 101 -0.35 4.79 0.87
N THR A 102 -1.53 5.31 1.14
CA THR A 102 -2.33 4.91 2.30
C THR A 102 -2.88 3.50 2.09
N TYR A 103 -3.34 3.20 0.88
CA TYR A 103 -3.72 1.84 0.50
C TYR A 103 -2.56 0.86 0.64
N CYS A 104 -1.36 1.21 0.17
CA CYS A 104 -0.17 0.36 0.31
C CYS A 104 0.07 -0.05 1.77
N SER A 105 -0.16 0.86 2.71
CA SER A 105 0.04 0.62 4.15
C SER A 105 -0.96 -0.34 4.77
N THR A 106 -2.06 -0.68 4.09
CA THR A 106 -3.01 -1.71 4.57
C THR A 106 -2.42 -3.11 4.53
N CYS A 107 -1.55 -3.38 3.55
CA CYS A 107 -0.85 -4.65 3.40
C CYS A 107 0.59 -4.59 3.96
N HIS A 108 1.28 -3.47 3.74
CA HIS A 108 2.63 -3.25 4.25
C HIS A 108 2.60 -2.72 5.70
N ALA A 109 1.86 -3.42 6.55
CA ALA A 109 1.66 -3.10 7.95
C ALA A 109 2.85 -3.50 8.83
N ALA A 110 2.83 -3.11 10.11
CA ALA A 110 3.82 -3.54 11.09
C ALA A 110 3.89 -5.07 11.17
N ASN A 111 5.10 -5.60 11.37
CA ASN A 111 5.40 -7.03 11.43
C ASN A 111 5.20 -7.82 10.11
N THR A 112 4.89 -7.17 9.00
CA THR A 112 4.86 -7.84 7.70
C THR A 112 6.28 -8.09 7.20
N VAL A 113 6.54 -9.34 6.84
CA VAL A 113 7.84 -9.80 6.32
C VAL A 113 7.65 -10.53 4.99
N ASP A 114 8.73 -10.74 4.28
CA ASP A 114 8.79 -11.58 3.09
C ASP A 114 8.82 -13.09 3.44
N ILE A 115 9.04 -13.94 2.45
CA ILE A 115 9.05 -15.41 2.63
C ILE A 115 10.46 -16.03 2.58
N ALA A 116 11.52 -15.22 2.74
CA ALA A 116 12.89 -15.71 2.80
C ALA A 116 13.13 -16.54 4.07
N ASP A 117 14.13 -17.42 4.06
CA ASP A 117 14.56 -18.20 5.24
C ASP A 117 15.00 -17.29 6.40
N VAL A 118 15.61 -16.16 6.07
CA VAL A 118 15.84 -15.06 6.99
C VAL A 118 14.93 -13.91 6.55
N PRO A 119 13.77 -13.73 7.19
CA PRO A 119 12.76 -12.82 6.70
C PRO A 119 13.19 -11.35 6.70
N GLU A 120 12.99 -10.68 5.59
CA GLU A 120 13.19 -9.23 5.48
C GLU A 120 11.87 -8.49 5.71
N SER A 121 11.92 -7.38 6.42
CA SER A 121 10.73 -6.57 6.69
C SER A 121 10.23 -5.89 5.43
N VAL A 122 8.95 -6.08 5.14
CA VAL A 122 8.23 -5.32 4.10
C VAL A 122 7.21 -4.36 4.71
N HIS A 123 7.33 -4.05 6.00
CA HIS A 123 6.60 -2.95 6.61
C HIS A 123 6.91 -1.64 5.87
N MET A 124 5.89 -0.87 5.50
CA MET A 124 5.98 0.32 4.63
C MET A 124 7.14 1.24 5.03
N LYS A 125 7.29 1.54 6.33
CA LYS A 125 8.35 2.38 6.86
C LYS A 125 9.75 1.86 6.50
N TRP A 126 10.02 0.59 6.79
CA TRP A 126 11.33 0.00 6.54
C TRP A 126 11.58 -0.22 5.06
N MET A 127 10.58 -0.74 4.36
CA MET A 127 10.67 -1.07 2.95
C MET A 127 11.02 0.15 2.10
N ILE A 128 10.29 1.24 2.23
CA ILE A 128 10.51 2.43 1.41
C ILE A 128 11.88 3.06 1.69
N HIS A 129 12.27 3.19 2.97
CA HIS A 129 13.58 3.72 3.30
C HIS A 129 14.72 2.84 2.81
N LYS A 130 14.59 1.50 2.91
CA LYS A 130 15.60 0.56 2.43
C LYS A 130 15.69 0.55 0.91
N ILE A 131 14.58 0.59 0.18
CA ILE A 131 14.58 0.69 -1.28
C ILE A 131 15.35 1.94 -1.73
N HIS A 132 15.04 3.10 -1.17
CA HIS A 132 15.68 4.34 -1.57
C HIS A 132 17.14 4.46 -1.11
N ARG A 133 17.55 3.77 -0.06
CA ARG A 133 18.96 3.67 0.33
C ARG A 133 19.74 2.64 -0.47
N GLY A 134 19.09 1.63 -1.00
CA GLY A 134 19.61 0.55 -1.82
C GLY A 134 21.12 0.34 -1.78
N ALA A 135 21.84 1.01 -2.67
CA ALA A 135 23.29 0.89 -2.82
C ALA A 135 24.11 1.41 -1.63
N GLU A 136 23.52 2.12 -0.68
CA GLU A 136 24.20 2.60 0.53
C GLU A 136 24.03 1.64 1.72
N LEU A 137 23.28 0.56 1.55
CA LEU A 137 23.09 -0.45 2.59
C LEU A 137 24.23 -1.48 2.54
N GLU A 138 24.85 -1.74 3.67
CA GLU A 138 25.95 -2.71 3.79
C GLU A 138 25.56 -4.12 3.30
N ASN A 139 24.33 -4.55 3.62
CA ASN A 139 23.83 -5.88 3.27
C ASN A 139 22.76 -5.83 2.15
N GLY A 140 22.60 -4.67 1.51
CA GLY A 140 21.57 -4.48 0.49
C GLY A 140 20.14 -4.57 1.03
N TYR A 141 19.18 -4.68 0.11
CA TYR A 141 17.78 -4.96 0.43
C TYR A 141 17.18 -5.86 -0.64
N ILE A 142 16.87 -7.09 -0.25
CA ILE A 142 16.37 -8.14 -1.15
C ILE A 142 15.09 -8.70 -0.55
N VAL A 143 14.01 -8.71 -1.33
CA VAL A 143 12.69 -9.20 -0.93
C VAL A 143 12.34 -10.45 -1.74
N VAL A 144 12.02 -11.53 -1.06
CA VAL A 144 11.64 -12.81 -1.67
C VAL A 144 10.14 -13.02 -1.60
N ARG A 145 9.52 -13.30 -2.73
CA ARG A 145 8.09 -13.57 -2.86
C ARG A 145 7.86 -14.82 -3.72
N SER A 146 6.67 -15.37 -3.67
CA SER A 146 6.29 -16.55 -4.47
C SER A 146 6.47 -16.37 -5.98
N ARG A 147 6.46 -15.13 -6.46
CA ARG A 147 6.63 -14.76 -7.87
C ARG A 147 8.04 -14.36 -8.27
N GLY A 148 8.99 -14.35 -7.33
CA GLY A 148 10.38 -14.00 -7.58
C GLY A 148 11.08 -13.27 -6.46
N THR A 149 12.35 -12.98 -6.72
CA THR A 149 13.23 -12.22 -5.84
C THR A 149 13.42 -10.82 -6.42
N TYR A 150 13.25 -9.83 -5.59
CA TYR A 150 13.39 -8.41 -5.94
C TYR A 150 14.59 -7.83 -5.22
N ASP A 151 15.63 -7.51 -5.97
CA ASP A 151 16.87 -6.96 -5.44
C ASP A 151 16.92 -5.44 -5.66
N PHE A 152 16.87 -4.70 -4.56
CA PHE A 152 16.95 -3.24 -4.54
C PHE A 152 18.33 -2.72 -4.17
N SER A 153 19.35 -3.60 -4.02
CA SER A 153 20.67 -3.25 -3.52
C SER A 153 21.44 -2.29 -4.42
N ASN A 154 21.03 -2.12 -5.68
CA ASN A 154 21.67 -1.21 -6.63
C ASN A 154 20.88 0.09 -6.89
N ILE A 155 19.86 0.37 -6.09
CA ILE A 155 19.09 1.60 -6.23
C ILE A 155 19.90 2.78 -5.69
N HIS A 156 20.05 3.80 -6.51
CA HIS A 156 20.65 5.08 -6.15
C HIS A 156 19.58 6.16 -6.08
N TYR A 157 19.41 6.74 -4.90
CA TYR A 157 18.50 7.86 -4.74
C TYR A 157 19.07 9.12 -5.40
N THR A 158 18.26 9.79 -6.19
CA THR A 158 18.69 10.97 -6.96
C THR A 158 18.70 12.28 -6.18
N GLY A 159 18.11 12.29 -4.99
CA GLY A 159 18.03 13.44 -4.09
C GLY A 159 18.90 13.27 -2.84
N ASP A 160 18.62 14.08 -1.82
CA ASP A 160 19.22 13.97 -0.49
C ASP A 160 18.25 13.27 0.47
N LEU A 161 18.58 12.05 0.91
CA LEU A 161 17.76 11.26 1.85
C LEU A 161 17.59 11.92 3.23
N ARG A 162 18.39 12.94 3.55
CA ARG A 162 18.22 13.73 4.77
C ARG A 162 17.12 14.77 4.63
N ASN A 163 16.68 15.05 3.41
CA ASN A 163 15.52 15.90 3.16
C ASN A 163 14.23 15.08 3.35
N CYS A 164 13.86 14.86 4.60
CA CYS A 164 12.68 14.07 4.96
C CYS A 164 11.38 14.67 4.38
N ASP A 165 11.33 15.98 4.25
CA ASP A 165 10.17 16.71 3.72
C ASP A 165 9.94 16.47 2.21
N ALA A 166 10.89 15.85 1.52
CA ALA A 166 10.69 15.41 0.13
C ALA A 166 9.56 14.37 0.01
N CYS A 167 9.33 13.58 1.05
CA CYS A 167 8.33 12.52 1.10
C CYS A 167 7.28 12.75 2.19
N HIS A 168 7.73 13.17 3.39
CA HIS A 168 6.87 13.32 4.55
C HIS A 168 6.05 14.61 4.52
N VAL A 169 4.87 14.55 5.15
CA VAL A 169 3.96 15.68 5.32
C VAL A 169 3.65 15.90 6.80
N ASN A 170 3.17 17.09 7.14
CA ASN A 170 2.69 17.45 8.49
C ASN A 170 3.70 17.18 9.59
N ASN A 171 5.00 17.30 9.31
CA ASN A 171 6.08 16.96 10.24
C ASN A 171 6.00 15.54 10.81
N SER A 172 5.41 14.62 10.07
CA SER A 172 5.19 13.22 10.52
C SER A 172 6.47 12.44 10.80
N GLN A 173 7.62 12.92 10.30
CA GLN A 173 8.96 12.38 10.51
C GLN A 173 9.62 12.83 11.82
N GLN A 174 9.08 13.85 12.49
CA GLN A 174 9.71 14.41 13.68
C GLN A 174 9.63 13.45 14.88
N LEU A 175 10.72 13.40 15.63
CA LEU A 175 10.85 12.60 16.84
C LEU A 175 10.91 13.51 18.09
N PRO A 176 10.43 13.03 19.27
CA PRO A 176 9.76 11.73 19.48
C PRO A 176 8.34 11.73 18.89
N LEU A 177 7.91 10.55 18.43
CA LEU A 177 6.51 10.34 18.11
C LEU A 177 5.66 10.35 19.39
N ALA A 178 4.38 10.69 19.26
CA ALA A 178 3.45 10.56 20.39
C ALA A 178 3.32 9.09 20.81
N ASP A 179 3.11 8.84 22.11
CA ASP A 179 3.14 7.50 22.72
C ASP A 179 2.12 6.52 22.10
N ASN A 180 1.04 7.04 21.51
CA ASN A 180 0.01 6.25 20.86
C ASN A 180 0.25 6.00 19.36
N LEU A 181 1.39 6.41 18.84
CA LEU A 181 1.73 6.23 17.43
C LEU A 181 2.76 5.12 17.25
N LEU A 182 2.51 4.23 16.31
CA LEU A 182 3.53 3.29 15.85
C LEU A 182 4.65 4.04 15.14
N PRO A 183 5.91 3.76 15.53
CA PRO A 183 7.08 4.39 14.92
C PRO A 183 7.27 3.96 13.47
#